data_ebff0105fed2fb101e4262e99fe106f6
#
_entry.id   ebff0105fed2fb101e4262e99fe106f6
#
_cell.length_a   1.000
_cell.length_b   1.000
_cell.length_c   1.000
_cell.angle_alpha   90.00
_cell.angle_beta   90.00
_cell.angle_gamma   90.00
#
_symmetry.space_group_name_H-M   'P 1'
#
loop_
_entity.id
_entity.type
_entity.pdbx_description
1 polymer ?
#
loop_
_entity_poly.entity_id
_entity_poly.type
_entity_poly.pdbx_seq_one_letter_code
_entity_poly.pdbx_strand_id
1 'polypeptide(L)'
;MFGLCTSLAAQANVPLASFEHIPDSARLRKTIAGVWLSADIETLERLQTTEYTDGIGKRFSVERVIYDDVVEVRIIPYDTNFYSKKKAGKAVDAEAEATAEGENVRNAPSEEKSDAGFASDSVSDAENQKKEPDALPENLVPTDLNAQIPQGTWVLRRNKKTGEPLSITIYLRESSELFIVLHPAKLERIRDKSLIDFCLFGAYVRRDVPISFSFESLYYTSLVQLKERTKSILPWDSFDPPTTHSTVEATSKITAERLKQLVYIDDGAFDENGVPRYIETGKRQTEQDIRYACSINEIPVGQKIVGGVNCFGFVKWIVDGIIKPVAGSGTYIASLKKPTDVPNTGFTQSYVEKRDLFFGLDWIRNLAAARLSLTMQKTVYPSQTGIDVTVEPFSFSLPVHPREGMTSKFAGYFKSVGYQIEYLKPLLYYLAITEPENFYLVSVSRETGVPPLRQYNHVAAVFPYFDVLGCFHVDVYENAKATDLDKFIAINKGAFVSLVRIAAPEIGFYAP
;
A
#
# COMPACT_ATOMS: atom_id res chain seq x y z
N MET A 1 -38.77 -31.00 25.00
CA MET A 1 -37.42 -31.25 24.46
C MET A 1 -36.78 -29.91 24.15
N PHE A 2 -36.08 -29.36 25.13
CA PHE A 2 -35.42 -28.06 24.98
C PHE A 2 -34.00 -28.31 24.42
N GLY A 3 -33.78 -27.87 23.20
CA GLY A 3 -32.46 -27.87 22.60
C GLY A 3 -31.63 -26.70 23.13
N LEU A 4 -30.55 -27.00 23.84
CA LEU A 4 -29.53 -26.05 24.23
C LEU A 4 -28.79 -25.57 22.95
N CYS A 5 -29.09 -24.37 22.48
CA CYS A 5 -28.19 -23.62 21.64
C CYS A 5 -26.98 -23.17 22.49
N THR A 6 -25.89 -23.91 22.44
CA THR A 6 -24.59 -23.41 22.89
C THR A 6 -24.18 -22.32 21.93
N SER A 7 -24.34 -21.05 22.33
CA SER A 7 -23.68 -19.93 21.68
C SER A 7 -22.17 -20.16 21.83
N LEU A 8 -21.49 -20.45 20.73
CA LEU A 8 -20.06 -20.17 20.65
C LEU A 8 -19.92 -18.67 20.87
N ALA A 9 -19.53 -18.30 22.08
CA ALA A 9 -19.01 -16.97 22.33
C ALA A 9 -17.82 -16.79 21.39
N ALA A 10 -18.00 -15.96 20.36
CA ALA A 10 -16.90 -15.46 19.58
C ALA A 10 -15.91 -14.89 20.61
N GLN A 11 -14.74 -15.50 20.71
CA GLN A 11 -13.63 -14.89 21.42
C GLN A 11 -13.48 -13.51 20.79
N ALA A 12 -13.77 -12.48 21.55
CA ALA A 12 -13.51 -11.11 21.14
C ALA A 12 -12.01 -11.06 20.80
N ASN A 13 -11.70 -10.98 19.51
CA ASN A 13 -10.34 -10.77 19.04
C ASN A 13 -9.89 -9.48 19.68
N VAL A 14 -9.00 -9.58 20.65
CA VAL A 14 -8.36 -8.40 21.25
C VAL A 14 -7.70 -7.66 20.10
N PRO A 15 -8.05 -6.40 19.84
CA PRO A 15 -7.38 -5.60 18.80
C PRO A 15 -5.88 -5.71 19.02
N LEU A 16 -5.10 -5.88 17.96
CA LEU A 16 -3.64 -5.84 18.07
C LEU A 16 -3.29 -4.59 18.88
N ALA A 17 -2.63 -4.82 20.01
CA ALA A 17 -2.36 -3.75 20.96
C ALA A 17 -1.68 -2.59 20.22
N SER A 18 -2.16 -1.38 20.46
CA SER A 18 -1.46 -0.17 20.06
C SER A 18 0.02 -0.31 20.43
N PHE A 19 0.95 0.23 19.61
CA PHE A 19 2.38 0.17 19.93
C PHE A 19 2.72 0.78 21.31
N GLU A 20 1.81 1.53 21.90
CA GLU A 20 1.89 2.03 23.27
C GLU A 20 1.93 0.91 24.31
N HIS A 21 1.42 -0.26 23.96
CA HIS A 21 1.47 -1.45 24.79
C HIS A 21 2.72 -2.34 24.55
N ILE A 22 3.65 -1.89 23.69
CA ILE A 22 4.93 -2.55 23.55
C ILE A 22 5.63 -2.52 24.90
N PRO A 23 6.00 -3.68 25.48
CA PRO A 23 6.64 -3.73 26.77
C PRO A 23 8.00 -3.10 26.68
N ASP A 24 8.16 -2.00 27.37
CA ASP A 24 9.33 -1.14 27.28
C ASP A 24 9.62 -0.48 28.62
N SER A 25 10.13 -1.28 29.57
CA SER A 25 10.48 -0.73 30.87
C SER A 25 11.89 -0.11 30.86
N ALA A 26 12.02 1.09 31.41
CA ALA A 26 13.30 1.79 31.54
C ALA A 26 14.35 0.95 32.30
N ARG A 27 13.91 0.12 33.25
CA ARG A 27 14.78 -0.79 33.98
C ARG A 27 15.35 -1.87 33.08
N LEU A 28 14.51 -2.50 32.27
CA LEU A 28 14.91 -3.53 31.31
C LEU A 28 15.88 -2.95 30.28
N ARG A 29 15.57 -1.80 29.72
CA ARG A 29 16.44 -1.10 28.76
C ARG A 29 17.80 -0.81 29.37
N LYS A 30 17.85 -0.31 30.60
CA LYS A 30 19.11 -0.06 31.28
C LYS A 30 19.97 -1.33 31.46
N THR A 31 19.34 -2.45 31.78
CA THR A 31 20.03 -3.74 31.89
C THR A 31 20.59 -4.20 30.55
N ILE A 32 19.77 -4.17 29.49
CA ILE A 32 20.20 -4.57 28.15
C ILE A 32 21.28 -3.62 27.62
N ALA A 33 21.11 -2.31 27.81
CA ALA A 33 22.08 -1.32 27.34
C ALA A 33 23.47 -1.52 27.97
N GLY A 34 23.50 -1.76 29.26
CA GLY A 34 24.80 -1.98 29.99
C GLY A 34 25.57 -3.18 29.50
N VAL A 35 24.89 -4.23 29.04
CA VAL A 35 25.52 -5.48 28.59
C VAL A 35 25.70 -5.53 27.07
N TRP A 36 24.70 -5.08 26.31
CA TRP A 36 24.64 -5.34 24.88
C TRP A 36 24.86 -4.10 23.99
N LEU A 37 24.37 -2.95 24.42
CA LEU A 37 24.38 -1.77 23.56
C LEU A 37 25.67 -0.94 23.75
N SER A 38 26.22 -0.93 24.96
CA SER A 38 27.44 -0.18 25.29
C SER A 38 28.73 -1.05 25.26
N ALA A 39 28.62 -2.35 25.09
CA ALA A 39 29.77 -3.26 25.02
C ALA A 39 30.64 -2.94 23.78
N ASP A 40 31.95 -3.17 23.87
CA ASP A 40 32.85 -3.18 22.72
C ASP A 40 32.52 -4.34 21.77
N ILE A 41 32.99 -4.27 20.53
CA ILE A 41 32.68 -5.27 19.49
C ILE A 41 33.20 -6.66 19.90
N GLU A 42 34.41 -6.74 20.46
CA GLU A 42 35.01 -8.03 20.87
C GLU A 42 34.19 -8.71 21.96
N THR A 43 33.67 -7.95 22.90
CA THR A 43 32.73 -8.44 23.94
C THR A 43 31.42 -8.88 23.30
N LEU A 44 30.84 -8.08 22.40
CA LEU A 44 29.60 -8.43 21.69
C LEU A 44 29.74 -9.75 20.91
N GLU A 45 30.86 -9.96 20.24
CA GLU A 45 31.11 -11.19 19.48
C GLU A 45 31.14 -12.46 20.34
N ARG A 46 31.32 -12.34 21.64
CA ARG A 46 31.36 -13.47 22.62
C ARG A 46 30.02 -13.70 23.32
N LEU A 47 29.13 -12.72 23.34
CA LEU A 47 27.84 -12.85 24.02
C LEU A 47 26.98 -13.93 23.38
N GLN A 48 26.29 -14.70 24.21
CA GLN A 48 25.27 -15.67 23.75
C GLN A 48 23.88 -15.04 23.79
N THR A 49 22.98 -15.52 22.97
CA THR A 49 21.57 -15.14 23.02
C THR A 49 21.06 -15.28 24.46
N THR A 50 20.46 -14.22 24.99
CA THR A 50 20.02 -14.14 26.38
C THR A 50 18.55 -13.74 26.44
N GLU A 51 17.78 -14.43 27.27
CA GLU A 51 16.38 -14.06 27.52
C GLU A 51 16.29 -13.12 28.72
N TYR A 52 15.47 -12.12 28.61
CA TYR A 52 15.15 -11.19 29.68
C TYR A 52 13.64 -11.19 29.93
N THR A 53 13.26 -10.94 31.19
CA THR A 53 11.85 -10.78 31.57
C THR A 53 11.68 -9.42 32.22
N ASP A 54 10.66 -8.66 31.80
CA ASP A 54 10.32 -7.39 32.42
C ASP A 54 9.55 -7.55 33.74
N GLY A 55 9.21 -6.40 34.39
CA GLY A 55 8.53 -6.41 35.69
C GLY A 55 7.06 -6.88 35.62
N ILE A 56 6.49 -7.07 34.44
CA ILE A 56 5.14 -7.58 34.21
C ILE A 56 5.12 -8.99 33.57
N GLY A 57 6.27 -9.64 33.51
CA GLY A 57 6.40 -11.02 33.05
C GLY A 57 6.55 -11.18 31.54
N LYS A 58 6.68 -10.10 30.76
CA LYS A 58 6.94 -10.20 29.32
C LYS A 58 8.40 -10.54 29.07
N ARG A 59 8.63 -11.45 28.14
CA ARG A 59 9.96 -11.96 27.79
C ARG A 59 10.48 -11.33 26.50
N PHE A 60 11.80 -11.17 26.44
CA PHE A 60 12.55 -10.68 25.30
C PHE A 60 13.75 -11.59 25.05
N SER A 61 14.02 -11.89 23.80
CA SER A 61 15.29 -12.46 23.39
C SER A 61 16.21 -11.32 22.94
N VAL A 62 17.44 -11.34 23.41
CA VAL A 62 18.49 -10.43 22.93
C VAL A 62 19.56 -11.29 22.27
N GLU A 63 19.79 -11.03 21.02
CA GLU A 63 20.73 -11.77 20.19
C GLU A 63 21.62 -10.84 19.38
N ARG A 64 22.73 -11.38 18.88
CA ARG A 64 23.56 -10.70 17.91
C ARG A 64 23.55 -11.41 16.57
N VAL A 65 23.70 -10.62 15.51
CA VAL A 65 23.99 -11.10 14.15
C VAL A 65 25.24 -10.38 13.66
N ILE A 66 26.17 -11.12 13.11
CA ILE A 66 27.45 -10.59 12.66
C ILE A 66 27.51 -10.70 11.15
N TYR A 67 27.70 -9.55 10.50
CA TYR A 67 27.94 -9.41 9.06
C TYR A 67 29.40 -9.01 8.81
N ASP A 68 29.76 -8.84 7.57
CA ASP A 68 31.12 -8.46 7.20
C ASP A 68 31.53 -7.09 7.77
N ASP A 69 30.68 -6.08 7.65
CA ASP A 69 30.96 -4.71 8.07
C ASP A 69 30.13 -4.22 9.25
N VAL A 70 29.11 -4.99 9.69
CA VAL A 70 28.12 -4.57 10.69
C VAL A 70 27.90 -5.66 11.73
N VAL A 71 27.71 -5.24 12.96
CA VAL A 71 27.16 -6.08 14.04
C VAL A 71 25.80 -5.54 14.43
N GLU A 72 24.79 -6.42 14.45
CA GLU A 72 23.45 -6.12 14.93
C GLU A 72 23.23 -6.68 16.32
N VAL A 73 22.62 -5.90 17.19
CA VAL A 73 22.01 -6.35 18.43
C VAL A 73 20.51 -6.27 18.27
N ARG A 74 19.85 -7.41 18.30
CA ARG A 74 18.40 -7.55 18.11
C ARG A 74 17.73 -7.82 19.44
N ILE A 75 16.76 -7.00 19.81
CA ILE A 75 15.91 -7.16 20.98
C ILE A 75 14.52 -7.52 20.45
N ILE A 76 14.15 -8.79 20.64
CA ILE A 76 12.96 -9.37 20.04
C ILE A 76 11.96 -9.71 21.14
N PRO A 77 10.78 -9.05 21.20
CA PRO A 77 9.71 -9.41 22.12
C PRO A 77 9.21 -10.83 21.88
N TYR A 78 8.98 -11.57 22.96
CA TYR A 78 8.43 -12.92 22.90
C TYR A 78 6.91 -12.84 22.85
N ASP A 79 6.35 -12.82 21.65
CA ASP A 79 4.91 -12.93 21.47
C ASP A 79 4.52 -14.40 21.27
N THR A 80 3.77 -14.94 22.23
CA THR A 80 3.27 -16.32 22.15
C THR A 80 2.39 -16.55 20.91
N ASN A 81 1.69 -15.54 20.44
CA ASN A 81 0.86 -15.62 19.25
C ASN A 81 1.70 -15.66 17.97
N PHE A 82 2.78 -14.87 17.91
CA PHE A 82 3.71 -14.86 16.80
C PHE A 82 4.40 -16.22 16.62
N TYR A 83 4.89 -16.80 17.70
CA TYR A 83 5.57 -18.10 17.65
C TYR A 83 4.61 -19.26 17.35
N SER A 84 3.35 -19.20 17.76
CA SER A 84 2.34 -20.19 17.38
C SER A 84 2.02 -20.11 15.89
N LYS A 85 1.89 -18.92 15.33
CA LYS A 85 1.70 -18.71 13.88
C LYS A 85 2.91 -19.19 13.07
N LYS A 86 4.15 -18.94 13.54
CA LYS A 86 5.36 -19.41 12.88
C LYS A 86 5.51 -20.94 12.89
N LYS A 87 5.05 -21.62 13.96
CA LYS A 87 4.98 -23.09 14.00
C LYS A 87 3.92 -23.63 13.06
N ALA A 88 2.75 -23.01 12.97
CA ALA A 88 1.69 -23.39 12.04
C ALA A 88 2.11 -23.17 10.57
N GLY A 89 2.75 -22.04 10.25
CA GLY A 89 3.29 -21.77 8.91
C GLY A 89 4.34 -22.80 8.49
N LYS A 90 5.30 -23.13 9.35
CA LYS A 90 6.30 -24.18 9.05
C LYS A 90 5.70 -25.57 8.89
N ALA A 91 4.57 -25.88 9.55
CA ALA A 91 3.88 -27.16 9.35
C ALA A 91 3.18 -27.20 7.98
N VAL A 92 2.60 -26.08 7.53
CA VAL A 92 1.97 -25.99 6.20
C VAL A 92 3.02 -26.05 5.10
N ASP A 93 4.17 -25.36 5.27
CA ASP A 93 5.26 -25.40 4.29
C ASP A 93 5.89 -26.82 4.20
N ALA A 94 6.02 -27.53 5.32
CA ALA A 94 6.52 -28.91 5.35
C ALA A 94 5.54 -29.91 4.72
N GLU A 95 4.22 -29.70 4.85
CA GLU A 95 3.22 -30.51 4.15
C GLU A 95 3.17 -30.19 2.64
N ALA A 96 3.41 -28.92 2.25
CA ALA A 96 3.49 -28.52 0.86
C ALA A 96 4.74 -29.07 0.15
N GLU A 97 5.90 -29.10 0.82
CA GLU A 97 7.11 -29.74 0.30
C GLU A 97 6.98 -31.26 0.20
N ALA A 98 6.34 -31.91 1.17
CA ALA A 98 6.11 -33.37 1.14
C ALA A 98 5.13 -33.80 0.03
N THR A 99 4.19 -32.93 -0.37
CA THR A 99 3.29 -33.19 -1.50
C THR A 99 3.92 -32.87 -2.86
N ALA A 100 4.91 -31.98 -2.93
CA ALA A 100 5.60 -31.63 -4.17
C ALA A 100 6.66 -32.67 -4.61
N GLU A 101 7.23 -33.43 -3.67
CA GLU A 101 8.17 -34.52 -4.01
C GLU A 101 7.52 -35.77 -4.61
N GLY A 102 6.19 -35.88 -4.58
CA GLY A 102 5.42 -37.03 -5.09
C GLY A 102 5.03 -36.99 -6.57
N GLU A 103 5.15 -35.86 -7.26
CA GLU A 103 4.62 -35.69 -8.63
C GLU A 103 5.64 -35.41 -9.76
N ASN A 104 6.92 -35.58 -9.53
CA ASN A 104 7.93 -35.24 -10.52
C ASN A 104 8.53 -36.49 -11.22
N VAL A 105 7.70 -37.24 -11.93
CA VAL A 105 8.15 -38.12 -13.02
C VAL A 105 7.11 -38.11 -14.13
N ARG A 106 7.34 -37.30 -15.16
CA ARG A 106 7.15 -37.58 -16.60
C ARG A 106 6.81 -36.30 -17.40
N ASN A 107 7.60 -36.17 -18.48
CA ASN A 107 7.36 -35.47 -19.74
C ASN A 107 7.90 -34.06 -19.92
N ALA A 108 9.11 -34.02 -20.47
CA ALA A 108 9.54 -32.96 -21.39
C ALA A 108 9.03 -33.26 -22.82
N PRO A 109 8.72 -32.23 -23.63
CA PRO A 109 9.38 -32.15 -24.92
C PRO A 109 9.89 -30.77 -25.33
N SER A 110 11.11 -30.79 -25.83
CA SER A 110 11.69 -30.17 -27.04
C SER A 110 11.42 -28.69 -27.38
N GLU A 111 12.55 -28.02 -27.50
CA GLU A 111 12.82 -26.69 -28.05
C GLU A 111 12.33 -26.52 -29.50
N GLU A 112 11.86 -25.31 -29.79
CA GLU A 112 12.03 -24.72 -31.13
C GLU A 112 12.46 -23.25 -30.99
N LYS A 113 13.63 -22.98 -31.62
CA LYS A 113 14.22 -21.68 -31.81
C LYS A 113 13.53 -20.97 -32.98
N SER A 114 13.25 -19.66 -32.84
CA SER A 114 13.16 -18.79 -34.01
C SER A 114 13.88 -17.48 -33.74
N ASP A 115 15.00 -17.34 -34.46
CA ASP A 115 15.77 -16.12 -34.65
C ASP A 115 14.94 -15.10 -35.47
N ALA A 116 14.89 -13.86 -35.01
CA ALA A 116 14.73 -12.70 -35.88
C ALA A 116 15.47 -11.53 -35.29
N GLY A 117 16.66 -11.28 -35.82
CA GLY A 117 17.46 -10.11 -35.53
C GLY A 117 16.85 -8.83 -36.15
N PHE A 118 16.87 -7.75 -35.39
CA PHE A 118 16.84 -6.40 -35.94
C PHE A 118 17.94 -5.59 -35.25
N ALA A 119 18.89 -5.16 -36.09
CA ALA A 119 19.90 -4.20 -35.72
C ALA A 119 19.26 -2.82 -35.54
N SER A 120 19.59 -2.14 -34.47
CA SER A 120 19.32 -0.71 -34.32
C SER A 120 20.60 0.03 -33.99
N ASP A 121 20.84 1.03 -34.78
CA ASP A 121 21.99 1.93 -34.74
C ASP A 121 22.13 2.64 -33.40
N SER A 122 23.36 2.74 -32.96
CA SER A 122 23.80 3.50 -31.81
C SER A 122 23.71 5.00 -32.08
N VAL A 123 22.82 5.68 -31.38
CA VAL A 123 22.90 7.13 -31.17
C VAL A 123 23.30 7.34 -29.72
N SER A 124 24.46 7.97 -29.57
CA SER A 124 25.02 8.42 -28.30
C SER A 124 24.19 9.58 -27.76
N ASP A 125 23.37 9.33 -26.77
CA ASP A 125 22.67 10.37 -26.01
C ASP A 125 23.27 10.51 -24.62
N ALA A 126 23.51 11.77 -24.29
CA ALA A 126 24.12 12.23 -23.06
C ALA A 126 23.38 11.68 -21.83
N GLU A 127 24.21 11.14 -20.94
CA GLU A 127 23.84 10.67 -19.61
C GLU A 127 23.14 11.77 -18.80
N ASN A 128 21.81 11.78 -18.84
CA ASN A 128 20.99 12.34 -17.80
C ASN A 128 20.68 11.22 -16.81
N GLN A 129 21.64 10.94 -15.93
CA GLN A 129 21.43 10.02 -14.81
C GLN A 129 20.25 10.54 -13.98
N LYS A 130 19.04 9.99 -14.21
CA LYS A 130 17.97 10.02 -13.23
C LYS A 130 18.50 9.23 -12.02
N LYS A 131 19.01 9.95 -11.02
CA LYS A 131 19.27 9.36 -9.71
C LYS A 131 17.96 8.73 -9.24
N GLU A 132 17.97 7.42 -9.03
CA GLU A 132 16.91 6.75 -8.28
C GLU A 132 16.70 7.48 -6.94
N PRO A 133 15.47 7.54 -6.42
CA PRO A 133 15.21 8.11 -5.11
C PRO A 133 16.13 7.43 -4.11
N ASP A 134 16.94 8.21 -3.40
CA ASP A 134 17.97 7.72 -2.49
C ASP A 134 17.34 6.72 -1.49
N ALA A 135 17.47 5.43 -1.75
CA ALA A 135 17.31 4.41 -0.75
C ALA A 135 18.20 4.79 0.45
N LEU A 136 17.74 4.52 1.67
CA LEU A 136 18.63 4.57 2.83
C LEU A 136 19.90 3.77 2.45
N PRO A 137 21.07 4.24 2.83
CA PRO A 137 22.25 3.42 2.70
C PRO A 137 21.96 2.03 3.23
N GLU A 138 22.17 1.00 2.45
CA GLU A 138 21.83 -0.40 2.77
C GLU A 138 22.36 -0.83 4.15
N ASN A 139 23.36 -0.13 4.65
CA ASN A 139 23.94 -0.35 5.98
C ASN A 139 23.12 0.20 7.15
N LEU A 140 22.03 0.93 6.92
CA LEU A 140 21.20 1.50 8.01
C LEU A 140 20.00 0.63 8.38
N VAL A 141 19.53 -0.23 7.48
CA VAL A 141 18.35 -1.07 7.70
C VAL A 141 18.73 -2.56 7.63
N PRO A 142 18.25 -3.40 8.55
CA PRO A 142 18.43 -4.85 8.46
C PRO A 142 17.78 -5.40 7.18
N THR A 143 18.50 -6.25 6.46
CA THR A 143 18.04 -6.77 5.15
C THR A 143 17.56 -8.22 5.18
N ASP A 144 17.90 -8.97 6.24
CA ASP A 144 17.62 -10.40 6.37
C ASP A 144 16.42 -10.71 7.29
N LEU A 145 15.66 -9.70 7.69
CA LEU A 145 14.48 -9.91 8.50
C LEU A 145 13.33 -10.43 7.63
N ASN A 146 12.66 -11.46 8.13
CA ASN A 146 11.46 -12.01 7.50
C ASN A 146 10.38 -10.93 7.37
N ALA A 147 9.48 -11.08 6.40
CA ALA A 147 8.36 -10.16 6.17
C ALA A 147 7.48 -9.96 7.43
N GLN A 148 7.41 -10.98 8.30
CA GLN A 148 6.77 -10.90 9.61
C GLN A 148 7.81 -10.84 10.71
N ILE A 149 7.69 -9.85 11.58
CA ILE A 149 8.60 -9.58 12.70
C ILE A 149 7.75 -9.17 13.91
N PRO A 150 8.08 -9.61 15.12
CA PRO A 150 7.31 -9.23 16.30
C PRO A 150 7.26 -7.71 16.49
N GLN A 151 6.07 -7.20 16.78
CA GLN A 151 5.87 -5.79 17.11
C GLN A 151 6.79 -5.39 18.28
N GLY A 152 7.46 -4.26 18.15
CA GLY A 152 8.39 -3.76 19.14
C GLY A 152 9.80 -4.33 19.03
N THR A 153 10.10 -5.11 18.00
CA THR A 153 11.47 -5.54 17.73
C THR A 153 12.38 -4.33 17.49
N TRP A 154 13.53 -4.39 18.09
CA TRP A 154 14.54 -3.35 18.12
C TRP A 154 15.86 -3.87 17.58
N VAL A 155 16.49 -3.13 16.68
CA VAL A 155 17.75 -3.54 16.09
C VAL A 155 18.75 -2.39 16.14
N LEU A 156 19.78 -2.51 16.98
CA LEU A 156 20.92 -1.62 16.96
C LEU A 156 21.94 -2.14 15.96
N ARG A 157 22.35 -1.32 15.00
CA ARG A 157 23.44 -1.60 14.06
C ARG A 157 24.68 -0.80 14.45
N ARG A 158 25.82 -1.46 14.43
CA ARG A 158 27.12 -0.86 14.74
C ARG A 158 28.15 -1.25 13.69
N ASN A 159 29.01 -0.30 13.36
CA ASN A 159 30.14 -0.59 12.49
C ASN A 159 31.06 -1.61 13.19
N LYS A 160 31.37 -2.71 12.52
CA LYS A 160 32.16 -3.80 13.11
C LYS A 160 33.61 -3.39 13.40
N LYS A 161 34.20 -2.51 12.60
CA LYS A 161 35.59 -2.08 12.72
C LYS A 161 35.78 -1.00 13.78
N THR A 162 34.89 -0.01 13.81
CA THR A 162 35.03 1.15 14.69
C THR A 162 34.22 1.02 15.99
N GLY A 163 33.23 0.13 16.01
CA GLY A 163 32.27 0.01 17.10
C GLY A 163 31.25 1.15 17.15
N GLU A 164 31.34 2.13 16.25
CA GLU A 164 30.41 3.27 16.24
C GLU A 164 28.99 2.84 15.90
N PRO A 165 27.98 3.41 16.58
CA PRO A 165 26.60 3.11 16.26
C PRO A 165 26.22 3.75 14.91
N LEU A 166 25.53 2.97 14.08
CA LEU A 166 25.04 3.40 12.76
C LEU A 166 23.57 3.80 12.84
N SER A 167 22.74 2.94 13.42
CA SER A 167 21.29 3.17 13.53
C SER A 167 20.64 2.30 14.58
N ILE A 168 19.43 2.71 15.00
CA ILE A 168 18.46 1.89 15.73
C ILE A 168 17.20 1.82 14.87
N THR A 169 16.80 0.62 14.47
CA THR A 169 15.53 0.38 13.79
C THR A 169 14.52 -0.19 14.77
N ILE A 170 13.32 0.37 14.82
CA ILE A 170 12.24 -0.11 15.69
C ILE A 170 11.03 -0.44 14.81
N TYR A 171 10.58 -1.69 14.86
CA TYR A 171 9.43 -2.19 14.13
C TYR A 171 8.18 -2.00 14.96
N LEU A 172 7.31 -1.09 14.52
CA LEU A 172 6.14 -0.66 15.29
C LEU A 172 4.90 -1.54 15.06
N ARG A 173 4.96 -2.40 14.06
CA ARG A 173 3.91 -3.38 13.73
C ARG A 173 4.56 -4.74 13.45
N GLU A 174 3.75 -5.79 13.35
CA GLU A 174 4.20 -7.13 12.93
C GLU A 174 4.52 -7.18 11.43
N SER A 175 5.36 -6.28 10.97
CA SER A 175 5.78 -6.14 9.58
C SER A 175 7.19 -5.57 9.49
N SER A 176 8.01 -6.15 8.64
CA SER A 176 9.34 -5.62 8.32
C SER A 176 9.29 -4.36 7.44
N GLU A 177 8.11 -3.99 6.93
CA GLU A 177 7.92 -2.82 6.05
C GLU A 177 7.44 -1.56 6.80
N LEU A 178 7.16 -1.67 8.13
CA LEU A 178 6.63 -0.58 8.95
C LEU A 178 7.55 -0.31 10.14
N PHE A 179 8.43 0.66 9.99
CA PHE A 179 9.46 0.91 11.00
C PHE A 179 9.90 2.39 11.06
N ILE A 180 10.56 2.71 12.15
CA ILE A 180 11.33 3.95 12.27
C ILE A 180 12.83 3.62 12.34
N VAL A 181 13.66 4.52 11.82
CA VAL A 181 15.11 4.46 11.96
C VAL A 181 15.59 5.69 12.71
N LEU A 182 16.35 5.46 13.76
CA LEU A 182 17.04 6.49 14.53
C LEU A 182 18.52 6.39 14.17
N HIS A 183 19.16 7.50 13.87
CA HIS A 183 20.58 7.52 13.55
C HIS A 183 21.29 8.77 14.06
N PRO A 184 22.62 8.71 14.31
CA PRO A 184 23.36 9.89 14.76
C PRO A 184 23.36 11.00 13.73
N ALA A 185 23.21 12.24 14.18
CA ALA A 185 23.40 13.39 13.31
C ALA A 185 24.89 13.56 12.97
N LYS A 186 25.22 13.55 11.68
CA LYS A 186 26.61 13.71 11.19
C LYS A 186 27.07 15.15 11.10
N LEU A 187 26.15 16.13 11.21
CA LEU A 187 26.46 17.54 11.11
C LEU A 187 26.95 18.11 12.45
N GLU A 188 28.07 18.80 12.49
CA GLU A 188 28.65 19.35 13.72
C GLU A 188 27.68 20.22 14.51
N ARG A 189 26.80 20.99 13.85
CA ARG A 189 25.83 21.88 14.50
C ARG A 189 24.76 21.15 15.31
N ILE A 190 24.54 19.87 15.05
CA ILE A 190 23.53 19.03 15.69
C ILE A 190 24.12 17.71 16.18
N ARG A 191 25.42 17.66 16.42
CA ARG A 191 26.16 16.45 16.80
C ARG A 191 25.62 15.77 18.07
N ASP A 192 25.00 16.54 18.96
CA ASP A 192 24.36 16.05 20.16
C ASP A 192 22.91 15.57 19.95
N LYS A 193 22.42 15.60 18.70
CA LYS A 193 21.07 15.20 18.35
C LYS A 193 21.09 13.93 17.50
N SER A 194 19.96 13.24 17.55
CA SER A 194 19.68 12.14 16.64
C SER A 194 18.71 12.61 15.56
N LEU A 195 18.69 11.87 14.47
CA LEU A 195 17.74 12.02 13.39
C LEU A 195 16.79 10.81 13.41
N ILE A 196 15.55 11.02 13.02
CA ILE A 196 14.56 9.97 12.89
C ILE A 196 13.97 9.94 11.48
N ASP A 197 13.89 8.75 10.92
CA ASP A 197 13.20 8.46 9.68
C ASP A 197 11.96 7.61 9.96
N PHE A 198 10.92 7.85 9.18
CA PHE A 198 9.65 7.12 9.23
C PHE A 198 9.47 6.37 7.92
N CYS A 199 9.39 5.05 7.96
CA CYS A 199 9.21 4.23 6.79
C CYS A 199 7.88 3.46 6.82
N LEU A 200 7.12 3.58 5.73
CA LEU A 200 5.89 2.83 5.48
C LEU A 200 6.00 2.18 4.10
N PHE A 201 6.09 0.84 4.05
CA PHE A 201 6.16 0.06 2.81
C PHE A 201 7.21 0.59 1.80
N GLY A 202 8.43 0.82 2.27
CA GLY A 202 9.52 1.31 1.46
C GLY A 202 9.51 2.82 1.17
N ALA A 203 8.43 3.53 1.53
CA ALA A 203 8.37 4.98 1.41
C ALA A 203 8.75 5.67 2.72
N TYR A 204 9.71 6.58 2.67
CA TYR A 204 10.08 7.40 3.81
C TYR A 204 9.12 8.58 3.95
N VAL A 205 8.19 8.45 4.88
CA VAL A 205 7.18 9.48 5.22
C VAL A 205 7.81 10.72 5.84
N ARG A 206 8.89 10.50 6.57
CA ARG A 206 9.77 11.52 7.13
C ARG A 206 11.18 11.03 7.04
N ARG A 207 12.09 11.91 6.76
CA ARG A 207 13.50 11.59 6.69
C ARG A 207 14.35 12.67 7.34
N ASP A 208 15.40 12.24 8.03
CA ASP A 208 16.38 13.12 8.67
C ASP A 208 15.77 14.18 9.61
N VAL A 209 14.67 13.83 10.31
CA VAL A 209 14.01 14.75 11.24
C VAL A 209 14.80 14.85 12.53
N PRO A 210 15.32 16.07 12.89
CA PRO A 210 16.08 16.22 14.11
C PRO A 210 15.20 16.03 15.35
N ILE A 211 15.66 15.22 16.28
CA ILE A 211 15.02 15.02 17.59
C ILE A 211 15.96 15.45 18.71
N SER A 212 15.40 15.90 19.83
CA SER A 212 16.16 16.43 20.98
C SER A 212 16.69 15.34 21.89
N PHE A 213 17.24 14.26 21.29
CA PHE A 213 17.87 13.15 22.01
C PHE A 213 19.27 12.95 21.46
N SER A 214 20.27 12.74 22.35
CA SER A 214 21.53 12.18 21.91
C SER A 214 21.35 10.72 21.53
N PHE A 215 22.15 10.21 20.61
CA PHE A 215 21.99 8.83 20.14
C PHE A 215 22.16 7.83 21.29
N GLU A 216 23.11 8.04 22.17
CA GLU A 216 23.33 7.21 23.34
C GLU A 216 22.13 7.24 24.31
N SER A 217 21.47 8.39 24.48
CA SER A 217 20.29 8.49 25.34
C SER A 217 19.11 7.67 24.84
N LEU A 218 19.05 7.37 23.53
CA LEU A 218 18.01 6.52 22.93
C LEU A 218 18.07 5.07 23.41
N TYR A 219 19.22 4.61 23.87
CA TYR A 219 19.35 3.27 24.47
C TYR A 219 18.48 3.09 25.72
N TYR A 220 18.21 4.19 26.40
CA TYR A 220 17.44 4.22 27.66
C TYR A 220 16.08 4.88 27.52
N THR A 221 15.80 5.49 26.36
CA THR A 221 14.54 6.20 26.11
C THR A 221 13.45 5.23 25.72
N SER A 222 12.33 5.21 26.43
CA SER A 222 11.20 4.40 26.05
C SER A 222 10.51 4.91 24.79
N LEU A 223 9.84 4.03 24.05
CA LEU A 223 9.08 4.41 22.85
C LEU A 223 7.98 5.44 23.18
N VAL A 224 7.33 5.28 24.32
CA VAL A 224 6.33 6.24 24.83
C VAL A 224 6.93 7.63 25.02
N GLN A 225 8.12 7.72 25.64
CA GLN A 225 8.82 8.98 25.80
C GLN A 225 9.25 9.60 24.47
N LEU A 226 9.69 8.77 23.53
CA LEU A 226 10.04 9.21 22.18
C LEU A 226 8.81 9.78 21.46
N LYS A 227 7.68 9.05 21.47
CA LYS A 227 6.41 9.49 20.90
C LYS A 227 5.99 10.84 21.51
N GLU A 228 5.92 10.91 22.83
CA GLU A 228 5.42 12.10 23.53
C GLU A 228 6.22 13.37 23.20
N ARG A 229 7.54 13.24 23.05
CA ARG A 229 8.41 14.38 22.69
C ARG A 229 8.42 14.73 21.21
N THR A 230 7.93 13.84 20.35
CA THR A 230 7.98 14.02 18.89
C THR A 230 6.60 14.04 18.24
N LYS A 231 5.52 13.91 19.01
CA LYS A 231 4.14 13.86 18.50
C LYS A 231 3.71 15.04 17.64
N SER A 232 4.31 16.22 17.86
CA SER A 232 4.00 17.42 17.07
C SER A 232 4.71 17.46 15.71
N ILE A 233 5.70 16.58 15.49
CA ILE A 233 6.54 16.60 14.29
C ILE A 233 6.52 15.29 13.51
N LEU A 234 6.00 14.21 14.11
CA LEU A 234 5.96 12.88 13.50
C LEU A 234 4.54 12.32 13.49
N PRO A 235 4.16 11.59 12.41
CA PRO A 235 2.82 11.06 12.23
C PRO A 235 2.64 9.71 12.95
N TRP A 236 2.76 9.69 14.27
CA TRP A 236 2.68 8.46 15.07
C TRP A 236 1.38 7.69 14.89
N ASP A 237 0.27 8.41 14.63
CA ASP A 237 -1.04 7.79 14.41
C ASP A 237 -1.06 6.90 13.15
N SER A 238 -0.07 7.05 12.25
CA SER A 238 0.08 6.18 11.09
C SER A 238 0.38 4.71 11.44
N PHE A 239 0.71 4.40 12.69
CA PHE A 239 0.96 3.03 13.15
C PHE A 239 -0.22 2.44 13.94
N ASP A 240 -1.23 3.23 14.24
CA ASP A 240 -2.42 2.78 14.98
C ASP A 240 -3.60 2.59 14.01
N PRO A 241 -3.91 1.34 13.61
CA PRO A 241 -5.04 1.10 12.72
C PRO A 241 -6.36 1.48 13.41
N PRO A 242 -7.37 1.89 12.65
CA PRO A 242 -8.69 2.13 13.20
C PRO A 242 -9.28 0.84 13.80
N THR A 243 -9.95 0.99 14.93
CA THR A 243 -10.58 -0.14 15.65
C THR A 243 -11.98 -0.48 15.13
N THR A 244 -12.49 0.28 14.18
CA THR A 244 -13.84 0.15 13.64
C THR A 244 -13.90 -0.87 12.51
N HIS A 245 -15.01 -1.61 12.45
CA HIS A 245 -15.28 -2.56 11.37
C HIS A 245 -15.34 -1.83 10.02
N SER A 246 -14.62 -2.32 9.02
CA SER A 246 -14.49 -1.65 7.73
C SER A 246 -15.69 -1.95 6.82
N THR A 247 -16.49 -0.93 6.50
CA THR A 247 -17.50 -1.00 5.43
C THR A 247 -16.85 -1.22 4.06
N VAL A 248 -15.58 -0.80 3.91
CA VAL A 248 -14.76 -1.00 2.72
C VAL A 248 -14.49 -2.49 2.50
N GLU A 249 -14.11 -3.24 3.54
CA GLU A 249 -13.91 -4.69 3.47
C GLU A 249 -15.20 -5.40 3.03
N ALA A 250 -16.35 -5.04 3.63
CA ALA A 250 -17.63 -5.63 3.26
C ALA A 250 -18.00 -5.35 1.79
N THR A 251 -17.75 -4.12 1.32
CA THR A 251 -18.00 -3.74 -0.08
C THR A 251 -17.07 -4.48 -1.03
N SER A 252 -15.81 -4.64 -0.67
CA SER A 252 -14.82 -5.40 -1.46
C SER A 252 -15.24 -6.86 -1.60
N LYS A 253 -15.61 -7.53 -0.50
CA LYS A 253 -16.07 -8.93 -0.52
C LYS A 253 -17.27 -9.14 -1.45
N ILE A 254 -18.28 -8.27 -1.37
CA ILE A 254 -19.44 -8.33 -2.26
C ILE A 254 -19.02 -8.09 -3.72
N THR A 255 -18.10 -7.16 -3.97
CA THR A 255 -17.54 -6.94 -5.31
C THR A 255 -16.87 -8.21 -5.84
N ALA A 256 -16.04 -8.88 -5.03
CA ALA A 256 -15.37 -10.13 -5.41
C ALA A 256 -16.34 -11.28 -5.75
N GLU A 257 -17.46 -11.37 -5.03
CA GLU A 257 -18.49 -12.37 -5.32
C GLU A 257 -19.22 -12.08 -6.62
N ARG A 258 -19.56 -10.83 -6.87
CA ARG A 258 -20.44 -10.43 -7.98
C ARG A 258 -19.71 -10.19 -9.28
N LEU A 259 -18.42 -9.83 -9.27
CA LEU A 259 -17.64 -9.69 -10.50
C LEU A 259 -17.62 -10.96 -11.37
N LYS A 260 -17.85 -12.12 -10.77
CA LYS A 260 -18.00 -13.40 -11.48
C LYS A 260 -19.18 -13.43 -12.46
N GLN A 261 -20.10 -12.47 -12.37
CA GLN A 261 -21.24 -12.32 -13.28
C GLN A 261 -20.91 -11.41 -14.50
N LEU A 262 -19.69 -10.91 -14.57
CA LEU A 262 -19.23 -10.02 -15.63
C LEU A 262 -18.20 -10.73 -16.53
N VAL A 263 -18.09 -10.23 -17.76
CA VAL A 263 -17.03 -10.61 -18.69
C VAL A 263 -16.35 -9.38 -19.23
N TYR A 264 -15.09 -9.46 -19.58
CA TYR A 264 -14.41 -8.36 -20.24
C TYR A 264 -14.91 -8.22 -21.69
N ILE A 265 -15.39 -7.03 -22.01
CA ILE A 265 -15.70 -6.60 -23.39
C ILE A 265 -15.08 -5.22 -23.57
N ASP A 266 -14.25 -5.05 -24.61
CA ASP A 266 -13.71 -3.76 -24.97
C ASP A 266 -14.87 -2.76 -25.23
N ASP A 267 -14.73 -1.54 -24.68
CA ASP A 267 -15.78 -0.51 -24.74
C ASP A 267 -17.11 -0.86 -24.02
N GLY A 268 -17.14 -1.91 -23.17
CA GLY A 268 -18.36 -2.35 -22.49
C GLY A 268 -18.67 -1.58 -21.20
N ALA A 269 -19.95 -1.27 -20.95
CA ALA A 269 -20.48 -0.73 -19.70
C ALA A 269 -21.97 -1.05 -19.56
N PHE A 270 -22.56 -0.75 -18.38
CA PHE A 270 -24.01 -0.72 -18.19
C PHE A 270 -24.54 0.72 -18.26
N ASP A 271 -25.73 0.91 -18.82
CA ASP A 271 -26.41 2.21 -18.75
C ASP A 271 -27.04 2.45 -17.35
N GLU A 272 -27.75 3.56 -17.19
CA GLU A 272 -28.40 3.95 -15.93
C GLU A 272 -29.48 2.97 -15.45
N ASN A 273 -30.04 2.17 -16.37
CA ASN A 273 -31.04 1.15 -16.08
C ASN A 273 -30.44 -0.23 -15.80
N GLY A 274 -29.12 -0.40 -16.04
CA GLY A 274 -28.41 -1.68 -15.91
C GLY A 274 -28.45 -2.51 -17.19
N VAL A 275 -28.68 -1.90 -18.35
CA VAL A 275 -28.63 -2.59 -19.65
C VAL A 275 -27.20 -2.52 -20.18
N PRO A 276 -26.58 -3.67 -20.59
CA PRO A 276 -25.23 -3.68 -21.11
C PRO A 276 -25.14 -2.99 -22.47
N ARG A 277 -24.23 -2.02 -22.60
CA ARG A 277 -24.01 -1.18 -23.77
C ARG A 277 -22.52 -1.00 -24.09
N TYR A 278 -22.26 -0.51 -25.29
CA TYR A 278 -20.97 0.00 -25.70
C TYR A 278 -20.86 1.50 -25.33
N ILE A 279 -19.76 1.90 -24.71
CA ILE A 279 -19.55 3.28 -24.22
C ILE A 279 -19.51 4.28 -25.38
N GLU A 280 -18.83 3.93 -26.48
CA GLU A 280 -18.65 4.82 -27.61
C GLU A 280 -19.95 5.02 -28.38
N THR A 281 -20.59 3.92 -28.77
CA THR A 281 -21.74 3.92 -29.68
C THR A 281 -23.10 4.02 -28.99
N GLY A 282 -23.15 3.71 -27.68
CA GLY A 282 -24.39 3.57 -26.91
C GLY A 282 -25.25 2.37 -27.33
N LYS A 283 -24.82 1.55 -28.28
CA LYS A 283 -25.56 0.36 -28.72
C LYS A 283 -25.61 -0.68 -27.64
N ARG A 284 -26.71 -1.43 -27.57
CA ARG A 284 -26.85 -2.56 -26.63
C ARG A 284 -25.93 -3.70 -27.05
N GLN A 285 -25.26 -4.32 -26.09
CA GLN A 285 -24.53 -5.57 -26.30
C GLN A 285 -25.54 -6.68 -26.58
N THR A 286 -25.25 -7.50 -27.60
CA THR A 286 -26.08 -8.65 -27.94
C THR A 286 -25.67 -9.89 -27.13
N GLU A 287 -26.53 -10.88 -27.06
CA GLU A 287 -26.17 -12.18 -26.46
C GLU A 287 -24.99 -12.83 -27.20
N GLN A 288 -24.87 -12.59 -28.50
CA GLN A 288 -23.78 -13.11 -29.32
C GLN A 288 -22.45 -12.46 -28.92
N ASP A 289 -22.43 -11.13 -28.68
CA ASP A 289 -21.24 -10.41 -28.21
C ASP A 289 -20.79 -10.98 -26.86
N ILE A 290 -21.72 -11.18 -25.92
CA ILE A 290 -21.44 -11.70 -24.60
C ILE A 290 -20.91 -13.15 -24.69
N ARG A 291 -21.54 -14.02 -25.50
CA ARG A 291 -21.09 -15.40 -25.71
C ARG A 291 -19.69 -15.45 -26.32
N TYR A 292 -19.42 -14.60 -27.30
CA TYR A 292 -18.08 -14.48 -27.90
C TYR A 292 -17.06 -14.04 -26.87
N ALA A 293 -17.37 -13.00 -26.07
CA ALA A 293 -16.51 -12.55 -25.00
C ALA A 293 -16.25 -13.64 -23.95
N CYS A 294 -17.27 -14.43 -23.59
CA CYS A 294 -17.10 -15.57 -22.68
C CYS A 294 -16.13 -16.60 -23.25
N SER A 295 -16.18 -16.87 -24.54
CA SER A 295 -15.29 -17.86 -25.16
C SER A 295 -13.82 -17.42 -25.18
N ILE A 296 -13.55 -16.14 -25.45
CA ILE A 296 -12.16 -15.61 -25.48
C ILE A 296 -11.59 -15.35 -24.08
N ASN A 297 -12.43 -15.15 -23.07
CA ASN A 297 -12.03 -14.97 -21.68
C ASN A 297 -12.07 -16.29 -20.87
N GLU A 298 -12.26 -17.42 -21.54
CA GLU A 298 -12.27 -18.77 -20.93
C GLU A 298 -13.27 -18.91 -19.76
N ILE A 299 -14.42 -18.24 -19.86
CA ILE A 299 -15.46 -18.33 -18.83
C ILE A 299 -16.09 -19.73 -18.84
N PRO A 300 -16.22 -20.39 -17.69
CA PRO A 300 -16.79 -21.73 -17.62
C PRO A 300 -18.21 -21.80 -18.20
N VAL A 301 -18.49 -22.88 -18.94
CA VAL A 301 -19.83 -23.13 -19.50
C VAL A 301 -20.85 -23.25 -18.37
N GLY A 302 -21.96 -22.52 -18.50
CA GLY A 302 -23.02 -22.48 -17.48
C GLY A 302 -22.90 -21.38 -16.44
N GLN A 303 -21.79 -20.65 -16.43
CA GLN A 303 -21.68 -19.45 -15.59
C GLN A 303 -22.62 -18.36 -16.11
N LYS A 304 -23.46 -17.83 -15.23
CA LYS A 304 -24.41 -16.75 -15.58
C LYS A 304 -23.67 -15.43 -15.70
N ILE A 305 -23.58 -14.91 -16.94
CA ILE A 305 -23.02 -13.60 -17.23
C ILE A 305 -24.17 -12.62 -17.51
N VAL A 306 -24.15 -11.47 -16.86
CA VAL A 306 -25.18 -10.42 -17.01
C VAL A 306 -24.80 -9.35 -18.04
N GLY A 307 -23.51 -9.18 -18.33
CA GLY A 307 -23.02 -8.23 -19.32
C GLY A 307 -21.51 -8.12 -19.39
N GLY A 308 -21.03 -7.37 -20.37
CA GLY A 308 -19.62 -7.12 -20.60
C GLY A 308 -19.21 -5.71 -20.19
N VAL A 309 -18.03 -5.60 -19.61
CA VAL A 309 -17.45 -4.34 -19.15
C VAL A 309 -15.96 -4.26 -19.50
N ASN A 310 -15.48 -3.04 -19.79
CA ASN A 310 -14.06 -2.72 -19.74
C ASN A 310 -13.71 -2.09 -18.38
N CYS A 311 -12.50 -1.53 -18.21
CA CYS A 311 -12.10 -0.90 -16.96
C CYS A 311 -13.05 0.26 -16.55
N PHE A 312 -13.47 1.09 -17.48
CA PHE A 312 -14.40 2.22 -17.23
C PHE A 312 -15.80 1.76 -16.87
N GLY A 313 -16.35 0.82 -17.63
CA GLY A 313 -17.65 0.22 -17.34
C GLY A 313 -17.67 -0.54 -16.03
N PHE A 314 -16.54 -1.15 -15.67
CA PHE A 314 -16.41 -1.91 -14.42
C PHE A 314 -16.45 -0.99 -13.18
N VAL A 315 -15.67 0.09 -13.13
CA VAL A 315 -15.72 1.03 -12.00
C VAL A 315 -17.07 1.74 -11.91
N LYS A 316 -17.72 2.01 -13.07
CA LYS A 316 -19.09 2.50 -13.12
C LYS A 316 -20.06 1.50 -12.48
N TRP A 317 -19.96 0.22 -12.82
CA TRP A 317 -20.80 -0.84 -12.27
C TRP A 317 -20.70 -0.93 -10.75
N ILE A 318 -19.49 -0.78 -10.18
CA ILE A 318 -19.29 -0.73 -8.72
C ILE A 318 -20.01 0.47 -8.11
N VAL A 319 -19.80 1.68 -8.66
CA VAL A 319 -20.38 2.90 -8.11
C VAL A 319 -21.90 2.94 -8.31
N ASP A 320 -22.41 2.48 -9.44
CA ASP A 320 -23.86 2.36 -9.68
C ASP A 320 -24.52 1.35 -8.73
N GLY A 321 -23.81 0.31 -8.34
CA GLY A 321 -24.27 -0.62 -7.32
C GLY A 321 -24.52 0.03 -5.94
N ILE A 322 -23.85 1.16 -5.69
CA ILE A 322 -24.07 1.98 -4.49
C ILE A 322 -25.14 3.07 -4.73
N ILE A 323 -25.14 3.69 -5.90
CA ILE A 323 -26.02 4.80 -6.23
C ILE A 323 -27.46 4.33 -6.49
N LYS A 324 -27.63 3.30 -7.32
CA LYS A 324 -28.93 2.85 -7.82
C LYS A 324 -29.93 2.45 -6.72
N PRO A 325 -29.55 1.77 -5.62
CA PRO A 325 -30.49 1.45 -4.56
C PRO A 325 -31.11 2.68 -3.88
N VAL A 326 -30.41 3.81 -3.90
CA VAL A 326 -30.84 5.06 -3.24
C VAL A 326 -31.49 6.01 -4.22
N ALA A 327 -30.92 6.15 -5.43
CA ALA A 327 -31.38 7.09 -6.45
C ALA A 327 -32.44 6.50 -7.41
N GLY A 328 -32.65 5.17 -7.39
CA GLY A 328 -33.54 4.48 -8.31
C GLY A 328 -32.95 4.22 -9.72
N SER A 329 -31.87 4.89 -10.07
CA SER A 329 -31.14 4.70 -11.33
C SER A 329 -29.62 4.83 -11.13
N GLY A 330 -28.84 4.23 -12.00
CA GLY A 330 -27.40 4.43 -12.07
C GLY A 330 -27.02 5.75 -12.75
N THR A 331 -25.74 5.94 -13.00
CA THR A 331 -25.19 7.12 -13.69
C THR A 331 -25.31 7.00 -15.20
N TYR A 332 -25.53 8.14 -15.88
CA TYR A 332 -25.59 8.20 -17.36
C TYR A 332 -24.18 8.17 -17.96
N ILE A 333 -23.91 7.28 -18.91
CA ILE A 333 -22.62 7.17 -19.62
C ILE A 333 -22.21 8.53 -20.21
N ALA A 334 -23.13 9.25 -20.84
CA ALA A 334 -22.83 10.55 -21.41
C ALA A 334 -22.39 11.61 -20.39
N SER A 335 -22.87 11.51 -19.16
CA SER A 335 -22.45 12.40 -18.07
C SER A 335 -21.03 12.13 -17.59
N LEU A 336 -20.58 10.88 -17.66
CA LEU A 336 -19.25 10.47 -17.23
C LEU A 336 -18.15 10.90 -18.22
N LYS A 337 -18.50 11.12 -19.47
CA LYS A 337 -17.59 11.61 -20.52
C LYS A 337 -17.34 13.12 -20.48
N LYS A 338 -18.04 13.86 -19.60
CA LYS A 338 -17.90 15.32 -19.54
C LYS A 338 -16.53 15.70 -18.97
N PRO A 339 -15.80 16.64 -19.62
CA PRO A 339 -14.57 17.16 -19.08
C PRO A 339 -14.75 17.75 -17.68
N THR A 340 -13.84 17.46 -16.79
CA THR A 340 -13.84 17.93 -15.39
C THR A 340 -12.79 19.00 -15.13
N ASP A 341 -11.78 19.07 -15.97
CA ASP A 341 -10.72 20.07 -15.92
C ASP A 341 -10.64 20.80 -17.26
N VAL A 342 -10.11 22.02 -17.24
CA VAL A 342 -9.81 22.74 -18.47
C VAL A 342 -8.51 22.17 -19.03
N PRO A 343 -8.51 21.59 -20.24
CA PRO A 343 -7.29 21.11 -20.85
C PRO A 343 -6.25 22.22 -20.89
N ASN A 344 -5.01 21.94 -20.51
CA ASN A 344 -3.92 22.90 -20.70
C ASN A 344 -3.58 22.99 -22.18
N THR A 345 -4.25 23.90 -22.88
CA THR A 345 -4.09 24.11 -24.32
C THR A 345 -2.77 24.77 -24.70
N GLY A 346 -1.96 25.19 -23.70
CA GLY A 346 -0.69 25.88 -23.97
C GLY A 346 0.39 25.00 -24.58
N PHE A 347 0.30 23.68 -24.44
CA PHE A 347 1.30 22.73 -24.92
C PHE A 347 0.72 21.59 -25.76
N THR A 348 -0.58 21.41 -25.77
CA THR A 348 -1.24 20.38 -26.56
C THR A 348 -1.91 21.05 -27.76
N GLN A 349 -1.52 20.68 -28.94
CA GLN A 349 -2.29 20.96 -30.12
C GLN A 349 -3.54 20.07 -30.11
N SER A 350 -4.46 20.36 -29.20
CA SER A 350 -5.65 19.55 -28.92
C SER A 350 -6.52 19.34 -30.16
N TYR A 351 -6.41 20.22 -31.19
CA TYR A 351 -7.06 20.08 -32.50
C TYR A 351 -6.45 18.95 -33.38
N VAL A 352 -5.27 18.44 -33.04
CA VAL A 352 -4.60 17.32 -33.73
C VAL A 352 -4.83 15.99 -33.03
N GLU A 353 -4.98 16.01 -31.71
CA GLU A 353 -5.22 14.80 -30.91
C GLU A 353 -6.73 14.48 -30.91
N LYS A 354 -7.08 13.40 -31.58
CA LYS A 354 -8.46 12.93 -31.66
C LYS A 354 -8.94 12.17 -30.43
N ARG A 355 -8.00 11.72 -29.58
CA ARG A 355 -8.31 10.97 -28.36
C ARG A 355 -8.48 11.92 -27.20
N ASP A 356 -9.43 11.62 -26.34
CA ASP A 356 -9.58 12.31 -25.07
C ASP A 356 -8.49 11.86 -24.11
N LEU A 357 -7.48 12.70 -23.90
CA LEU A 357 -6.33 12.42 -23.05
C LEU A 357 -6.70 12.26 -21.59
N PHE A 358 -7.78 12.90 -21.15
CA PHE A 358 -8.23 12.92 -19.76
C PHE A 358 -9.39 11.95 -19.48
N PHE A 359 -9.79 11.16 -20.44
CA PHE A 359 -10.99 10.32 -20.37
C PHE A 359 -11.10 9.52 -19.08
N GLY A 360 -10.04 8.84 -18.66
CA GLY A 360 -10.04 8.04 -17.44
C GLY A 360 -10.16 8.88 -16.15
N LEU A 361 -9.52 10.03 -16.11
CA LEU A 361 -9.59 10.96 -14.98
C LEU A 361 -10.97 11.60 -14.87
N ASP A 362 -11.52 12.07 -15.98
CA ASP A 362 -12.85 12.66 -16.04
C ASP A 362 -13.93 11.66 -15.65
N TRP A 363 -13.79 10.41 -16.11
CA TRP A 363 -14.72 9.33 -15.79
C TRP A 363 -14.81 9.06 -14.29
N ILE A 364 -13.69 8.88 -13.62
CA ILE A 364 -13.69 8.59 -12.17
C ILE A 364 -14.13 9.82 -11.34
N ARG A 365 -13.75 11.03 -11.75
CA ARG A 365 -14.16 12.26 -11.07
C ARG A 365 -15.67 12.48 -11.16
N ASN A 366 -16.27 12.24 -12.33
CA ASN A 366 -17.71 12.34 -12.53
C ASN A 366 -18.47 11.28 -11.72
N LEU A 367 -17.95 10.04 -11.61
CA LEU A 367 -18.51 9.00 -10.74
C LEU A 367 -18.45 9.41 -9.26
N ALA A 368 -17.31 9.92 -8.81
CA ALA A 368 -17.15 10.37 -7.42
C ALA A 368 -18.07 11.55 -7.10
N ALA A 369 -18.20 12.51 -8.03
CA ALA A 369 -19.12 13.64 -7.89
C ALA A 369 -20.59 13.19 -7.81
N ALA A 370 -20.99 12.20 -8.62
CA ALA A 370 -22.33 11.63 -8.58
C ALA A 370 -22.60 10.96 -7.22
N ARG A 371 -21.66 10.14 -6.71
CA ARG A 371 -21.79 9.50 -5.39
C ARG A 371 -21.86 10.53 -4.26
N LEU A 372 -20.98 11.53 -4.27
CA LEU A 372 -20.93 12.57 -3.26
C LEU A 372 -22.19 13.46 -3.31
N SER A 373 -22.71 13.76 -4.50
CA SER A 373 -23.97 14.51 -4.67
C SER A 373 -25.14 13.81 -3.98
N LEU A 374 -25.20 12.48 -4.09
CA LEU A 374 -26.23 11.69 -3.45
C LEU A 374 -26.10 11.74 -1.93
N THR A 375 -24.88 11.57 -1.41
CA THR A 375 -24.62 11.60 0.04
C THR A 375 -24.96 12.97 0.64
N MET A 376 -24.59 14.04 -0.05
CA MET A 376 -24.80 15.41 0.41
C MET A 376 -26.19 15.98 0.08
N GLN A 377 -27.02 15.23 -0.66
CA GLN A 377 -28.34 15.65 -1.16
C GLN A 377 -28.30 17.01 -1.89
N LYS A 378 -27.19 17.30 -2.56
CA LYS A 378 -26.97 18.50 -3.38
C LYS A 378 -26.04 18.20 -4.54
N THR A 379 -26.14 18.97 -5.61
CA THR A 379 -25.23 18.85 -6.75
C THR A 379 -23.79 19.17 -6.32
N VAL A 380 -22.89 18.23 -6.53
CA VAL A 380 -21.44 18.39 -6.34
C VAL A 380 -20.78 18.31 -7.71
N TYR A 381 -19.91 19.26 -7.99
CA TYR A 381 -19.14 19.29 -9.23
C TYR A 381 -17.78 18.63 -9.04
N PRO A 382 -17.23 17.96 -10.06
CA PRO A 382 -15.95 17.27 -9.97
C PRO A 382 -14.77 18.14 -9.53
N SER A 383 -14.81 19.43 -9.81
CA SER A 383 -13.79 20.42 -9.40
C SER A 383 -13.85 20.83 -7.93
N GLN A 384 -14.85 20.34 -7.18
CA GLN A 384 -14.97 20.70 -5.76
C GLN A 384 -13.99 19.93 -4.91
N THR A 385 -13.52 20.60 -3.86
CA THR A 385 -12.65 20.00 -2.83
C THR A 385 -13.29 18.76 -2.21
N GLY A 386 -12.49 17.73 -1.98
CA GLY A 386 -12.90 16.49 -1.33
C GLY A 386 -13.10 15.30 -2.26
N ILE A 387 -13.18 15.49 -3.58
CA ILE A 387 -13.25 14.38 -4.55
C ILE A 387 -11.87 13.78 -4.76
N ASP A 388 -10.92 14.58 -5.26
CA ASP A 388 -9.57 14.13 -5.52
C ASP A 388 -8.81 13.87 -4.21
N VAL A 389 -8.02 12.82 -4.19
CA VAL A 389 -7.01 12.61 -3.15
C VAL A 389 -5.82 13.49 -3.49
N THR A 390 -5.76 14.65 -2.86
CA THR A 390 -4.65 15.61 -2.97
C THR A 390 -3.84 15.69 -1.67
N VAL A 391 -4.14 14.80 -0.73
CA VAL A 391 -3.39 14.72 0.51
C VAL A 391 -1.99 14.28 0.17
N GLU A 392 -1.04 15.12 0.47
CA GLU A 392 0.36 14.77 0.51
C GLU A 392 0.65 14.18 1.90
N PRO A 393 0.38 12.89 2.15
CA PRO A 393 0.55 12.31 3.49
C PRO A 393 1.97 12.50 3.96
N PHE A 394 2.79 12.84 3.04
CA PHE A 394 4.19 12.90 3.21
C PHE A 394 4.74 14.33 3.11
N SER A 395 4.05 15.28 2.57
CA SER A 395 4.46 16.68 2.48
C SER A 395 4.07 17.47 3.72
N PHE A 396 4.44 17.01 4.85
CA PHE A 396 4.43 17.96 5.95
C PHE A 396 5.54 18.97 5.69
N SER A 397 5.23 20.21 5.57
CA SER A 397 6.19 21.28 5.59
C SER A 397 6.93 21.24 6.93
N LEU A 398 8.00 20.45 6.96
CA LEU A 398 8.97 20.64 8.01
C LEU A 398 9.61 22.00 7.76
N PRO A 399 9.70 22.85 8.77
CA PRO A 399 10.45 24.11 8.69
C PRO A 399 11.96 23.85 8.60
N VAL A 400 12.37 22.66 8.19
CA VAL A 400 13.77 22.31 7.96
C VAL A 400 14.06 22.62 6.51
N HIS A 401 14.60 23.80 6.27
CA HIS A 401 15.22 24.05 4.98
C HIS A 401 16.24 22.96 4.70
N PRO A 402 16.17 22.28 3.56
CA PRO A 402 17.19 21.35 3.17
C PRO A 402 18.52 22.12 3.09
N ARG A 403 19.38 21.89 4.07
CA ARG A 403 20.76 22.35 4.00
C ARG A 403 21.53 21.35 3.18
N GLU A 404 22.60 21.78 2.50
CA GLU A 404 23.46 20.90 1.73
C GLU A 404 23.71 19.57 2.46
N GLY A 405 23.34 18.45 1.83
CA GLY A 405 23.43 17.11 2.39
C GLY A 405 22.19 16.56 3.08
N MET A 406 21.11 17.33 3.25
CA MET A 406 19.81 16.85 3.71
C MET A 406 18.83 16.80 2.53
N THR A 407 18.64 15.65 1.95
CA THR A 407 17.66 15.44 0.88
C THR A 407 16.34 14.96 1.49
N SER A 408 15.43 15.87 1.84
CA SER A 408 14.03 15.51 2.00
C SER A 408 13.43 15.27 0.62
N LYS A 409 13.76 14.17 -0.02
CA LYS A 409 13.08 13.76 -1.23
C LYS A 409 11.81 13.03 -0.85
N PHE A 410 10.76 13.64 -1.24
CA PHE A 410 9.42 13.21 -0.94
C PHE A 410 8.68 12.99 -2.23
N ALA A 411 8.24 11.79 -2.51
CA ALA A 411 7.33 11.50 -3.59
C ALA A 411 5.91 11.75 -3.09
N GLY A 412 5.50 13.01 -3.15
CA GLY A 412 4.17 13.41 -2.82
C GLY A 412 3.25 13.50 -4.04
N TYR A 413 2.15 14.18 -3.84
CA TYR A 413 1.23 14.53 -4.89
C TYR A 413 1.84 15.58 -5.83
N PHE A 414 1.84 15.28 -7.11
CA PHE A 414 2.21 16.22 -8.16
C PHE A 414 0.92 16.82 -8.74
N LYS A 415 0.71 18.10 -8.52
CA LYS A 415 -0.47 18.80 -9.02
C LYS A 415 -0.66 18.54 -10.52
N SER A 416 -1.88 18.20 -10.93
CA SER A 416 -2.27 17.87 -12.29
C SER A 416 -1.62 16.61 -12.90
N VAL A 417 -0.92 15.81 -12.10
CA VAL A 417 -0.29 14.56 -12.53
C VAL A 417 -0.74 13.38 -11.68
N GLY A 418 -0.78 13.56 -10.35
CA GLY A 418 -1.09 12.51 -9.38
C GLY A 418 0.14 12.04 -8.60
N TYR A 419 0.10 10.82 -8.11
CA TYR A 419 1.19 10.17 -7.36
C TYR A 419 1.96 9.21 -8.26
N GLN A 420 3.26 9.06 -8.03
CA GLN A 420 4.00 7.95 -8.64
C GLN A 420 3.43 6.62 -8.12
N ILE A 421 3.26 5.65 -9.02
CA ILE A 421 2.57 4.40 -8.67
C ILE A 421 3.31 3.57 -7.62
N GLU A 422 4.62 3.70 -7.55
CA GLU A 422 5.48 3.02 -6.57
C GLU A 422 5.13 3.43 -5.12
N TYR A 423 4.48 4.57 -4.94
CA TYR A 423 4.01 5.06 -3.63
C TYR A 423 2.53 4.76 -3.36
N LEU A 424 1.87 4.00 -4.22
CA LEU A 424 0.45 3.68 -4.05
C LEU A 424 0.19 2.89 -2.77
N LYS A 425 0.98 1.87 -2.47
CA LYS A 425 0.80 1.04 -1.26
C LYS A 425 0.90 1.85 0.04
N PRO A 426 1.98 2.63 0.28
CA PRO A 426 2.07 3.49 1.46
C PRO A 426 0.98 4.58 1.51
N LEU A 427 0.56 5.12 0.38
CA LEU A 427 -0.55 6.07 0.30
C LEU A 427 -1.87 5.42 0.74
N LEU A 428 -2.19 4.23 0.22
CA LEU A 428 -3.39 3.50 0.58
C LEU A 428 -3.40 3.06 2.06
N TYR A 429 -2.23 2.71 2.60
CA TYR A 429 -2.10 2.43 4.03
C TYR A 429 -2.46 3.66 4.88
N TYR A 430 -1.92 4.82 4.54
CA TYR A 430 -2.23 6.07 5.22
C TYR A 430 -3.72 6.43 5.10
N LEU A 431 -4.30 6.29 3.91
CA LEU A 431 -5.71 6.57 3.66
C LEU A 431 -6.64 5.61 4.42
N ALA A 432 -6.28 4.34 4.55
CA ALA A 432 -7.06 3.38 5.34
C ALA A 432 -7.10 3.74 6.84
N ILE A 433 -6.11 4.48 7.34
CA ILE A 433 -6.10 4.98 8.72
C ILE A 433 -6.91 6.28 8.84
N THR A 434 -6.70 7.22 7.93
CA THR A 434 -7.26 8.57 8.01
C THR A 434 -8.67 8.70 7.44
N GLU A 435 -9.04 7.80 6.54
CA GLU A 435 -10.32 7.80 5.81
C GLU A 435 -10.88 6.36 5.71
N PRO A 436 -11.10 5.66 6.84
CA PRO A 436 -11.40 4.21 6.86
C PRO A 436 -12.73 3.83 6.20
N GLU A 437 -13.61 4.80 5.93
CA GLU A 437 -14.89 4.61 5.26
C GLU A 437 -14.82 4.70 3.73
N ASN A 438 -13.66 5.07 3.17
CA ASN A 438 -13.51 5.29 1.74
C ASN A 438 -12.74 4.16 1.04
N PHE A 439 -13.21 3.77 -0.13
CA PHE A 439 -12.40 3.14 -1.16
C PHE A 439 -12.11 4.14 -2.29
N TYR A 440 -11.26 3.78 -3.22
CA TYR A 440 -10.77 4.73 -4.21
C TYR A 440 -10.94 4.18 -5.62
N LEU A 441 -11.31 5.08 -6.55
CA LEU A 441 -11.09 4.82 -7.97
C LEU A 441 -9.75 5.43 -8.36
N VAL A 442 -8.95 4.66 -9.06
CA VAL A 442 -7.61 5.02 -9.50
C VAL A 442 -7.62 5.20 -11.01
N SER A 443 -7.11 6.33 -11.50
CA SER A 443 -6.83 6.54 -12.92
C SER A 443 -5.32 6.54 -13.13
N VAL A 444 -4.85 5.61 -13.97
CA VAL A 444 -3.43 5.47 -14.32
C VAL A 444 -3.11 6.33 -15.52
N SER A 445 -2.03 7.12 -15.41
CA SER A 445 -1.58 7.98 -16.49
C SER A 445 -0.14 7.71 -16.89
N ARG A 446 0.12 7.80 -18.19
CA ARG A 446 1.46 7.67 -18.78
C ARG A 446 1.66 8.71 -19.87
N GLU A 447 2.90 9.06 -20.11
CA GLU A 447 3.29 9.85 -21.27
C GLU A 447 3.57 8.93 -22.45
N THR A 448 2.88 9.15 -23.57
CA THR A 448 2.99 8.34 -24.79
C THR A 448 2.97 9.22 -26.02
N GLY A 449 3.55 8.73 -27.12
CA GLY A 449 3.60 9.43 -28.40
C GLY A 449 4.77 10.39 -28.57
N VAL A 450 4.82 11.09 -29.71
CA VAL A 450 5.84 12.09 -30.06
C VAL A 450 5.11 13.32 -30.64
N PRO A 451 5.15 14.48 -29.95
CA PRO A 451 5.68 14.70 -28.62
C PRO A 451 4.95 13.89 -27.53
N PRO A 452 5.61 13.60 -26.41
CA PRO A 452 4.97 12.82 -25.34
C PRO A 452 3.81 13.59 -24.70
N LEU A 453 2.62 12.99 -24.71
CA LEU A 453 1.43 13.53 -24.07
C LEU A 453 0.97 12.58 -22.96
N ARG A 454 0.61 13.14 -21.81
CA ARG A 454 0.06 12.36 -20.70
C ARG A 454 -1.36 11.92 -21.00
N GLN A 455 -1.62 10.63 -20.90
CA GLN A 455 -2.91 10.04 -21.14
C GLN A 455 -3.37 9.24 -19.92
N TYR A 456 -4.64 9.42 -19.57
CA TYR A 456 -5.34 8.69 -18.50
C TYR A 456 -6.22 7.60 -19.14
N ASN A 457 -5.60 6.48 -19.46
CA ASN A 457 -6.20 5.45 -20.32
C ASN A 457 -6.62 4.17 -19.58
N HIS A 458 -6.38 4.09 -18.28
CA HIS A 458 -6.76 2.93 -17.48
C HIS A 458 -7.30 3.36 -16.12
N VAL A 459 -8.30 2.61 -15.63
CA VAL A 459 -8.88 2.82 -14.30
C VAL A 459 -9.06 1.51 -13.56
N ALA A 460 -8.97 1.59 -12.23
CA ALA A 460 -9.18 0.48 -11.30
C ALA A 460 -9.94 0.94 -10.06
N ALA A 461 -10.54 0.00 -9.33
CA ALA A 461 -11.06 0.23 -7.99
C ALA A 461 -10.13 -0.41 -6.96
N VAL A 462 -9.75 0.33 -5.92
CA VAL A 462 -8.87 -0.14 -4.85
C VAL A 462 -9.53 0.03 -3.50
N PHE A 463 -9.50 -1.02 -2.70
CA PHE A 463 -10.18 -1.13 -1.42
C PHE A 463 -9.15 -1.35 -0.31
N PRO A 464 -8.59 -0.28 0.28
CA PRO A 464 -7.68 -0.42 1.41
C PRO A 464 -8.46 -0.53 2.71
N TYR A 465 -8.14 -1.51 3.55
CA TYR A 465 -8.81 -1.71 4.83
C TYR A 465 -7.91 -2.44 5.83
N PHE A 466 -8.29 -2.39 7.09
CA PHE A 466 -7.75 -3.24 8.14
C PHE A 466 -8.79 -4.30 8.51
N ASP A 467 -8.35 -5.55 8.59
CA ASP A 467 -9.19 -6.65 9.04
C ASP A 467 -9.39 -6.60 10.57
N VAL A 468 -10.19 -7.54 11.08
CA VAL A 468 -10.47 -7.65 12.53
C VAL A 468 -9.23 -7.95 13.38
N LEU A 469 -8.13 -8.37 12.77
CA LEU A 469 -6.85 -8.61 13.42
C LEU A 469 -5.93 -7.38 13.33
N GLY A 470 -6.37 -6.30 12.65
CA GLY A 470 -5.58 -5.11 12.40
C GLY A 470 -4.50 -5.29 11.33
N CYS A 471 -4.61 -6.34 10.50
CA CYS A 471 -3.75 -6.52 9.34
C CYS A 471 -4.22 -5.65 8.18
N PHE A 472 -3.29 -4.99 7.51
CA PHE A 472 -3.59 -4.14 6.36
C PHE A 472 -3.76 -4.98 5.08
N HIS A 473 -4.83 -4.71 4.36
CA HIS A 473 -5.16 -5.33 3.09
C HIS A 473 -5.49 -4.28 2.04
N VAL A 474 -5.23 -4.61 0.79
CA VAL A 474 -5.70 -3.83 -0.37
C VAL A 474 -6.20 -4.81 -1.43
N ASP A 475 -7.49 -4.76 -1.69
CA ASP A 475 -8.07 -5.48 -2.82
C ASP A 475 -8.11 -4.55 -4.04
N VAL A 476 -7.59 -5.01 -5.17
CA VAL A 476 -7.59 -4.27 -6.43
C VAL A 476 -8.47 -5.00 -7.44
N TYR A 477 -9.36 -4.25 -8.07
CA TYR A 477 -10.25 -4.79 -9.12
C TYR A 477 -10.15 -3.93 -10.38
N GLU A 478 -9.91 -4.59 -11.51
CA GLU A 478 -9.85 -3.98 -12.84
C GLU A 478 -10.39 -4.95 -13.90
N ASN A 479 -11.05 -4.45 -14.93
CA ASN A 479 -11.53 -5.27 -16.04
C ASN A 479 -12.33 -6.52 -15.61
N ALA A 480 -13.20 -6.39 -14.61
CA ALA A 480 -13.96 -7.50 -14.01
C ALA A 480 -13.08 -8.62 -13.42
N LYS A 481 -11.87 -8.33 -12.98
CA LYS A 481 -10.93 -9.28 -12.35
C LYS A 481 -10.35 -8.69 -11.07
N ALA A 482 -10.03 -9.58 -10.13
CA ALA A 482 -9.18 -9.23 -9.00
C ALA A 482 -7.71 -9.27 -9.45
N THR A 483 -6.93 -8.30 -9.01
CA THR A 483 -5.50 -8.18 -9.27
C THR A 483 -4.79 -7.97 -7.93
N ASP A 484 -3.63 -8.57 -7.76
CA ASP A 484 -2.78 -8.30 -6.61
C ASP A 484 -2.19 -6.89 -6.71
N LEU A 485 -2.09 -6.16 -5.57
CA LEU A 485 -1.59 -4.78 -5.55
C LEU A 485 -0.15 -4.68 -6.06
N ASP A 486 0.73 -5.58 -5.61
CA ASP A 486 2.15 -5.52 -5.99
C ASP A 486 2.30 -5.82 -7.50
N LYS A 487 1.48 -6.73 -8.03
CA LYS A 487 1.38 -6.99 -9.46
C LYS A 487 0.83 -5.77 -10.23
N PHE A 488 -0.21 -5.11 -9.71
CA PHE A 488 -0.76 -3.87 -10.31
C PHE A 488 0.31 -2.78 -10.38
N ILE A 489 1.07 -2.58 -9.30
CA ILE A 489 2.19 -1.62 -9.24
C ILE A 489 3.27 -2.01 -10.25
N ALA A 490 3.67 -3.27 -10.30
CA ALA A 490 4.74 -3.75 -11.20
C ALA A 490 4.39 -3.57 -12.68
N ILE A 491 3.16 -3.90 -13.08
CA ILE A 491 2.68 -3.74 -14.47
C ILE A 491 2.66 -2.24 -14.86
N ASN A 492 2.36 -1.38 -13.90
CA ASN A 492 2.26 0.06 -14.12
C ASN A 492 3.49 0.85 -13.69
N LYS A 493 4.65 0.20 -13.52
CA LYS A 493 5.90 0.84 -13.10
C LYS A 493 6.18 2.11 -13.93
N GLY A 494 6.58 3.19 -13.25
CA GLY A 494 6.86 4.49 -13.84
C GLY A 494 5.64 5.31 -14.27
N ALA A 495 4.43 4.79 -14.08
CA ALA A 495 3.20 5.55 -14.29
C ALA A 495 2.90 6.48 -13.10
N PHE A 496 1.95 7.38 -13.30
CA PHE A 496 1.34 8.16 -12.23
C PHE A 496 -0.11 7.74 -12.04
N VAL A 497 -0.61 7.89 -10.82
CA VAL A 497 -1.99 7.57 -10.44
C VAL A 497 -2.67 8.76 -9.82
N SER A 498 -3.88 9.04 -10.28
CA SER A 498 -4.81 9.97 -9.63
C SER A 498 -5.91 9.16 -8.96
N LEU A 499 -6.24 9.52 -7.72
CA LEU A 499 -7.24 8.83 -6.92
C LEU A 499 -8.42 9.75 -6.61
N VAL A 500 -9.62 9.20 -6.65
CA VAL A 500 -10.84 9.86 -6.17
C VAL A 500 -11.51 9.04 -5.07
N ARG A 501 -12.12 9.72 -4.08
CA ARG A 501 -12.77 9.11 -2.93
C ARG A 501 -14.16 8.61 -3.27
N ILE A 502 -14.48 7.41 -2.85
CA ILE A 502 -15.83 6.86 -2.90
C ILE A 502 -16.18 6.35 -1.50
N ALA A 503 -17.16 6.98 -0.85
CA ALA A 503 -17.64 6.49 0.43
C ALA A 503 -18.32 5.13 0.25
N ALA A 504 -17.83 4.12 0.97
CA ALA A 504 -18.45 2.79 1.01
C ALA A 504 -19.87 2.90 1.61
N PRO A 505 -20.83 2.10 1.16
CA PRO A 505 -22.18 2.12 1.71
C PRO A 505 -22.24 1.47 3.07
N GLU A 506 -23.01 2.07 4.01
CA GLU A 506 -23.30 1.45 5.31
C GLU A 506 -24.22 0.23 5.16
N ILE A 507 -25.10 0.28 4.19
CA ILE A 507 -26.09 -0.78 3.89
C ILE A 507 -25.81 -1.27 2.48
N GLY A 508 -25.27 -2.43 2.39
CA GLY A 508 -25.21 -3.26 1.19
C GLY A 508 -24.90 -2.59 -0.14
N PHE A 509 -24.13 -3.27 -0.93
CA PHE A 509 -23.86 -2.97 -2.31
C PHE A 509 -24.75 -3.86 -3.18
N TYR A 510 -25.50 -3.26 -4.08
CA TYR A 510 -26.36 -3.99 -5.03
C TYR A 510 -25.88 -3.72 -6.44
N ALA A 511 -25.16 -4.65 -7.01
CA ALA A 511 -24.83 -4.57 -8.44
C ALA A 511 -26.11 -4.56 -9.30
N PRO A 512 -26.10 -3.87 -10.41
CA PRO A 512 -27.23 -3.83 -11.35
C PRO A 512 -27.60 -5.23 -11.84
#